data_b115ab6d5e549bbb5fd48b6d2033a1fe
#
_entry.id   b115ab6d5e549bbb5fd48b6d2033a1fe
#
_cell.length_a   1.000
_cell.length_b   1.000
_cell.length_c   1.000
_cell.angle_alpha   90.00
_cell.angle_beta   90.00
_cell.angle_gamma   90.00
#
_symmetry.space_group_name_H-M   'P 1'
#
loop_
_entity.id
_entity.type
_entity.pdbx_description
1 polymer ?
#
loop_
_entity_poly.entity_id
_entity_poly.type
_entity_poly.pdbx_seq_one_letter_code
_entity_poly.pdbx_strand_id
1 'polypeptide(L)'
;MSLSRRIFLGSSIGTVLPAVAPKSRVVVARDPKARALDLLDRAMQSFFDRNSPAEAWRQCIRPGERVGLKVNCLAGRGGSTSLALVEAVCERLQQAGVKPGNIVIWYRLNEDLDRAGFRLSTASGKIRCLGNDVLGYESELSVFGSVGSLVAKTLTQQCDAVINLPVLKDHGIVGVTMALKNMFGAIHNPNKYHPHAGDPYVADVNALPEIRRKIRLTICDGTTAQYEGGPTYMPQWNWPFGGLLVAQDPVALDTVGWRIIEQKRTEKGMKPLKEMQREPAYIATAASRGLGVNDPARIERLEV
;
A
#
# COMPACT_ATOMS: atom_id res chain seq x y z
N MET A 1 31.70 26.08 -69.53
CA MET A 1 32.28 26.01 -68.17
C MET A 1 31.16 26.34 -67.16
N SER A 2 30.59 25.31 -66.53
CA SER A 2 29.52 25.50 -65.54
C SER A 2 30.04 25.04 -64.18
N LEU A 3 30.10 25.97 -63.21
CA LEU A 3 30.53 25.73 -61.85
C LEU A 3 29.32 25.30 -61.00
N SER A 4 29.35 24.03 -60.58
CA SER A 4 28.36 23.47 -59.65
C SER A 4 28.65 23.91 -58.21
N ARG A 5 27.68 24.60 -57.59
CA ARG A 5 27.73 24.94 -56.15
C ARG A 5 27.24 23.74 -55.35
N ARG A 6 28.14 23.11 -54.56
CA ARG A 6 27.78 22.12 -53.54
C ARG A 6 27.27 22.85 -52.28
N ILE A 7 25.99 22.62 -51.97
CA ILE A 7 25.42 23.09 -50.68
C ILE A 7 25.80 22.04 -49.60
N PHE A 8 26.55 22.47 -48.59
CA PHE A 8 26.80 21.68 -47.40
C PHE A 8 25.58 21.85 -46.46
N LEU A 9 24.75 20.82 -46.31
CA LEU A 9 23.75 20.73 -45.26
C LEU A 9 24.44 20.27 -43.95
N GLY A 10 24.69 21.19 -43.05
CA GLY A 10 25.16 20.90 -41.71
C GLY A 10 24.03 20.26 -40.90
N SER A 11 24.10 18.96 -40.65
CA SER A 11 23.21 18.28 -39.70
C SER A 11 23.62 18.62 -38.29
N SER A 12 22.87 19.51 -37.63
CA SER A 12 22.96 19.71 -36.18
C SER A 12 22.39 18.49 -35.47
N ILE A 13 23.26 17.64 -34.94
CA ILE A 13 22.87 16.58 -34.01
C ILE A 13 22.48 17.24 -32.68
N GLY A 14 21.21 17.52 -32.52
CA GLY A 14 20.67 17.93 -31.22
C GLY A 14 20.80 16.77 -30.24
N THR A 15 21.64 16.94 -29.23
CA THR A 15 21.71 16.02 -28.08
C THR A 15 20.38 16.09 -27.31
N VAL A 16 19.49 15.13 -27.56
CA VAL A 16 18.29 14.96 -26.74
C VAL A 16 18.77 14.43 -25.41
N LEU A 17 18.80 15.30 -24.39
CA LEU A 17 19.02 14.84 -23.01
C LEU A 17 17.90 13.85 -22.66
N PRO A 18 18.23 12.67 -22.11
CA PRO A 18 17.20 11.72 -21.70
C PRO A 18 16.31 12.39 -20.65
N ALA A 19 15.01 12.42 -20.91
CA ALA A 19 14.03 12.90 -19.95
C ALA A 19 14.19 12.09 -18.65
N VAL A 20 14.47 12.78 -17.54
CA VAL A 20 14.55 12.13 -16.22
C VAL A 20 13.18 11.52 -15.95
N ALA A 21 13.13 10.20 -15.75
CA ALA A 21 11.89 9.50 -15.44
C ALA A 21 11.25 10.13 -14.19
N PRO A 22 9.94 10.35 -14.17
CA PRO A 22 9.26 10.96 -13.03
C PRO A 22 9.53 10.16 -11.76
N LYS A 23 9.75 10.84 -10.65
CA LYS A 23 9.97 10.22 -9.35
C LYS A 23 8.67 9.63 -8.81
N SER A 24 8.76 8.50 -8.12
CA SER A 24 7.65 7.96 -7.34
C SER A 24 7.44 8.79 -6.08
N ARG A 25 6.28 9.44 -5.96
CA ARG A 25 5.95 10.28 -4.80
C ARG A 25 5.49 9.45 -3.62
N VAL A 26 5.99 9.77 -2.43
CA VAL A 26 5.51 9.29 -1.13
C VAL A 26 5.31 10.49 -0.22
N VAL A 27 4.07 10.73 0.20
CA VAL A 27 3.76 11.75 1.19
C VAL A 27 3.77 11.14 2.58
N VAL A 28 4.48 11.77 3.51
CA VAL A 28 4.51 11.43 4.93
C VAL A 28 3.86 12.59 5.70
N ALA A 29 2.59 12.44 6.03
CA ALA A 29 1.84 13.43 6.81
C ALA A 29 1.94 13.09 8.29
N ARG A 30 2.38 14.04 9.12
CA ARG A 30 2.55 13.80 10.57
C ARG A 30 1.98 14.94 11.40
N ASP A 31 1.06 14.57 12.28
CA ASP A 31 0.57 15.41 13.37
C ASP A 31 -0.12 14.51 14.40
N PRO A 32 0.56 14.18 15.52
CA PRO A 32 0.00 13.30 16.55
C PRO A 32 -1.27 13.85 17.23
N LYS A 33 -1.59 15.14 17.03
CA LYS A 33 -2.77 15.79 17.60
C LYS A 33 -3.90 15.95 16.59
N ALA A 34 -3.64 15.75 15.31
CA ALA A 34 -4.65 15.87 14.27
C ALA A 34 -5.67 14.72 14.34
N ARG A 35 -6.91 15.02 14.00
CA ARG A 35 -7.91 14.00 13.73
C ARG A 35 -7.50 13.22 12.47
N ALA A 36 -7.85 11.93 12.39
CA ALA A 36 -7.53 11.08 11.25
C ALA A 36 -8.01 11.68 9.92
N LEU A 37 -9.18 12.31 9.90
CA LEU A 37 -9.75 12.96 8.73
C LEU A 37 -8.89 14.14 8.25
N ASP A 38 -8.47 15.02 9.15
CA ASP A 38 -7.67 16.21 8.80
C ASP A 38 -6.27 15.81 8.29
N LEU A 39 -5.69 14.78 8.91
CA LEU A 39 -4.41 14.22 8.51
C LEU A 39 -4.51 13.56 7.12
N LEU A 40 -5.58 12.80 6.88
CA LEU A 40 -5.86 12.17 5.59
C LEU A 40 -6.04 13.21 4.48
N ASP A 41 -6.81 14.27 4.74
CA ASP A 41 -7.04 15.33 3.76
C ASP A 41 -5.74 16.01 3.36
N ARG A 42 -4.93 16.41 4.35
CA ARG A 42 -3.62 17.02 4.11
C ARG A 42 -2.71 16.10 3.28
N ALA A 43 -2.66 14.82 3.63
CA ALA A 43 -1.85 13.84 2.90
C ALA A 43 -2.32 13.68 1.45
N MET A 44 -3.62 13.53 1.23
CA MET A 44 -4.21 13.33 -0.10
C MET A 44 -4.10 14.58 -0.99
N GLN A 45 -4.36 15.77 -0.44
CA GLN A 45 -4.21 17.03 -1.15
C GLN A 45 -2.77 17.27 -1.58
N SER A 46 -1.81 17.02 -0.69
CA SER A 46 -0.38 17.10 -1.00
C SER A 46 0.06 16.06 -2.03
N PHE A 47 -0.45 14.82 -1.92
CA PHE A 47 -0.08 13.76 -2.85
C PHE A 47 -0.51 14.05 -4.29
N PHE A 48 -1.71 14.57 -4.48
CA PHE A 48 -2.29 14.84 -5.80
C PHE A 48 -2.17 16.29 -6.27
N ASP A 49 -1.55 17.18 -5.49
CA ASP A 49 -1.47 18.63 -5.75
C ASP A 49 -2.88 19.22 -6.01
N ARG A 50 -3.81 19.03 -5.06
CA ARG A 50 -5.18 19.51 -5.15
C ARG A 50 -5.57 20.33 -3.92
N ASN A 51 -6.41 21.35 -4.16
CA ASN A 51 -6.85 22.28 -3.11
C ASN A 51 -8.04 21.77 -2.31
N SER A 52 -8.71 20.72 -2.78
CA SER A 52 -9.82 20.11 -2.05
C SER A 52 -9.69 18.60 -1.91
N PRO A 53 -10.15 18.02 -0.79
CA PRO A 53 -10.13 16.56 -0.58
C PRO A 53 -10.88 15.82 -1.69
N ALA A 54 -12.07 16.29 -2.08
CA ALA A 54 -12.87 15.62 -3.10
C ALA A 54 -12.17 15.58 -4.47
N GLU A 55 -11.46 16.64 -4.86
CA GLU A 55 -10.67 16.67 -6.09
C GLU A 55 -9.49 15.69 -6.00
N ALA A 56 -8.82 15.61 -4.85
CA ALA A 56 -7.72 14.66 -4.63
C ALA A 56 -8.20 13.22 -4.82
N TRP A 57 -9.32 12.85 -4.20
CA TRP A 57 -9.87 11.50 -4.31
C TRP A 57 -10.31 11.13 -5.73
N ARG A 58 -10.86 12.08 -6.50
CA ARG A 58 -11.23 11.86 -7.91
C ARG A 58 -10.05 11.61 -8.85
N GLN A 59 -8.80 11.82 -8.40
CA GLN A 59 -7.61 11.45 -9.18
C GLN A 59 -7.40 9.92 -9.20
N CYS A 60 -7.86 9.18 -8.19
CA CYS A 60 -7.63 7.75 -8.08
C CYS A 60 -8.90 6.90 -8.09
N ILE A 61 -10.08 7.48 -7.80
CA ILE A 61 -11.36 6.76 -7.75
C ILE A 61 -12.40 7.46 -8.63
N ARG A 62 -13.23 6.68 -9.31
CA ARG A 62 -14.32 7.18 -10.15
C ARG A 62 -15.69 6.95 -9.49
N PRO A 63 -16.65 7.87 -9.65
CA PRO A 63 -18.03 7.62 -9.27
C PRO A 63 -18.56 6.33 -9.93
N GLY A 64 -19.24 5.50 -9.14
CA GLY A 64 -19.80 4.22 -9.64
C GLY A 64 -18.88 3.01 -9.48
N GLU A 65 -17.57 3.18 -9.30
CA GLU A 65 -16.67 2.05 -8.99
C GLU A 65 -17.03 1.40 -7.64
N ARG A 66 -16.85 0.08 -7.57
CA ARG A 66 -16.87 -0.67 -6.32
C ARG A 66 -15.48 -0.63 -5.72
N VAL A 67 -15.37 0.01 -4.54
CA VAL A 67 -14.09 0.29 -3.89
C VAL A 67 -13.89 -0.65 -2.72
N GLY A 68 -12.83 -1.46 -2.78
CA GLY A 68 -12.38 -2.29 -1.67
C GLY A 68 -11.39 -1.57 -0.78
N LEU A 69 -11.66 -1.55 0.53
CA LEU A 69 -10.71 -1.09 1.55
C LEU A 69 -10.04 -2.31 2.17
N LYS A 70 -8.81 -2.60 1.74
CA LYS A 70 -8.02 -3.72 2.27
C LYS A 70 -7.31 -3.29 3.55
N VAL A 71 -7.88 -3.61 4.69
CA VAL A 71 -7.32 -3.31 6.02
C VAL A 71 -6.27 -4.33 6.47
N ASN A 72 -5.57 -4.08 7.58
CA ASN A 72 -4.69 -5.01 8.29
C ASN A 72 -5.28 -5.26 9.69
N CYS A 73 -5.68 -6.49 10.00
CA CYS A 73 -6.42 -6.80 11.23
C CYS A 73 -5.83 -7.95 12.06
N LEU A 74 -4.75 -8.61 11.59
CA LEU A 74 -4.18 -9.80 12.25
C LEU A 74 -3.81 -9.56 13.72
N ALA A 75 -3.36 -8.37 14.06
CA ALA A 75 -2.88 -8.03 15.39
C ALA A 75 -4.00 -7.68 16.40
N GLY A 76 -5.26 -7.65 15.97
CA GLY A 76 -6.37 -7.20 16.81
C GLY A 76 -6.29 -5.70 17.13
N ARG A 77 -6.97 -5.28 18.20
CA ARG A 77 -7.00 -3.87 18.62
C ARG A 77 -5.60 -3.37 18.97
N GLY A 78 -5.29 -2.15 18.57
CA GLY A 78 -4.00 -1.48 18.82
C GLY A 78 -2.91 -1.73 17.77
N GLY A 79 -2.93 -2.87 17.09
CA GLY A 79 -1.93 -3.23 16.07
C GLY A 79 -2.50 -3.36 14.65
N SER A 80 -3.76 -2.97 14.45
CA SER A 80 -4.51 -3.04 13.19
C SER A 80 -4.74 -1.65 12.60
N THR A 81 -5.17 -1.58 11.35
CA THR A 81 -5.63 -0.34 10.74
C THR A 81 -6.70 0.31 11.63
N SER A 82 -6.53 1.59 11.96
CA SER A 82 -7.41 2.28 12.89
C SER A 82 -8.81 2.50 12.30
N LEU A 83 -9.84 2.34 13.13
CA LEU A 83 -11.22 2.60 12.74
C LEU A 83 -11.38 4.04 12.24
N ALA A 84 -10.77 5.00 12.94
CA ALA A 84 -10.85 6.41 12.60
C ALA A 84 -10.31 6.70 11.18
N LEU A 85 -9.23 6.04 10.76
CA LEU A 85 -8.72 6.18 9.38
C LEU A 85 -9.71 5.58 8.38
N VAL A 86 -10.26 4.39 8.66
CA VAL A 86 -11.20 3.73 7.73
C VAL A 86 -12.49 4.52 7.60
N GLU A 87 -13.00 5.08 8.69
CA GLU A 87 -14.17 5.97 8.70
C GLU A 87 -13.90 7.23 7.87
N ALA A 88 -12.74 7.87 8.04
CA ALA A 88 -12.32 9.03 7.26
C ALA A 88 -12.24 8.70 5.76
N VAL A 89 -11.65 7.56 5.38
CA VAL A 89 -11.60 7.11 3.98
C VAL A 89 -13.01 6.87 3.43
N CYS A 90 -13.88 6.21 4.18
CA CYS A 90 -15.27 5.98 3.76
C CYS A 90 -16.04 7.29 3.55
N GLU A 91 -15.86 8.28 4.43
CA GLU A 91 -16.46 9.60 4.30
C GLU A 91 -16.00 10.29 3.01
N ARG A 92 -14.69 10.32 2.75
CA ARG A 92 -14.13 10.98 1.56
C ARG A 92 -14.50 10.29 0.26
N LEU A 93 -14.56 8.95 0.24
CA LEU A 93 -15.06 8.20 -0.92
C LEU A 93 -16.51 8.58 -1.25
N GLN A 94 -17.38 8.70 -0.24
CA GLN A 94 -18.76 9.10 -0.45
C GLN A 94 -18.86 10.55 -0.98
N GLN A 95 -18.06 11.47 -0.46
CA GLN A 95 -17.96 12.85 -0.96
C GLN A 95 -17.39 12.91 -2.39
N ALA A 96 -16.54 11.96 -2.77
CA ALA A 96 -16.05 11.83 -4.14
C ALA A 96 -17.07 11.19 -5.10
N GLY A 97 -18.25 10.75 -4.59
CA GLY A 97 -19.35 10.22 -5.38
C GLY A 97 -19.50 8.69 -5.36
N VAL A 98 -18.75 7.98 -4.52
CA VAL A 98 -18.90 6.52 -4.35
C VAL A 98 -20.10 6.23 -3.44
N LYS A 99 -21.07 5.44 -3.93
CA LYS A 99 -22.24 5.07 -3.12
C LYS A 99 -21.84 4.16 -1.95
N PRO A 100 -22.48 4.25 -0.77
CA PRO A 100 -22.17 3.39 0.37
C PRO A 100 -22.17 1.90 0.03
N GLY A 101 -23.15 1.42 -0.74
CA GLY A 101 -23.23 0.02 -1.17
C GLY A 101 -22.11 -0.45 -2.10
N ASN A 102 -21.32 0.47 -2.63
CA ASN A 102 -20.14 0.21 -3.45
C ASN A 102 -18.82 0.20 -2.65
N ILE A 103 -18.87 0.40 -1.33
CA ILE A 103 -17.69 0.33 -0.46
C ILE A 103 -17.71 -1.00 0.29
N VAL A 104 -16.59 -1.74 0.24
CA VAL A 104 -16.39 -2.95 1.03
C VAL A 104 -15.07 -2.89 1.79
N ILE A 105 -15.16 -2.89 3.13
CA ILE A 105 -14.03 -3.08 4.04
C ILE A 105 -13.79 -4.57 4.14
N TRP A 106 -12.55 -5.03 3.94
CA TRP A 106 -12.29 -6.45 3.90
C TRP A 106 -10.93 -6.86 4.42
N TYR A 107 -10.88 -8.07 4.97
CA TYR A 107 -9.67 -8.73 5.43
C TYR A 107 -9.79 -10.27 5.19
N ARG A 108 -8.84 -11.03 5.70
CA ARG A 108 -8.78 -12.47 5.52
C ARG A 108 -9.95 -13.21 6.18
N LEU A 109 -10.24 -12.90 7.45
CA LEU A 109 -11.26 -13.57 8.25
C LEU A 109 -12.16 -12.55 8.96
N ASN A 110 -13.44 -12.90 9.10
CA ASN A 110 -14.39 -12.16 9.92
C ASN A 110 -13.91 -12.01 11.37
N GLU A 111 -13.36 -13.07 11.95
CA GLU A 111 -12.82 -13.06 13.30
C GLU A 111 -11.71 -12.01 13.48
N ASP A 112 -10.80 -11.88 12.50
CA ASP A 112 -9.72 -10.87 12.55
C ASP A 112 -10.29 -9.44 12.52
N LEU A 113 -11.33 -9.21 11.72
CA LEU A 113 -12.04 -7.92 11.65
C LEU A 113 -12.71 -7.58 12.99
N ASP A 114 -13.44 -8.52 13.54
CA ASP A 114 -14.15 -8.35 14.83
C ASP A 114 -13.18 -8.09 15.98
N ARG A 115 -12.09 -8.86 16.08
CA ARG A 115 -11.02 -8.65 17.08
C ARG A 115 -10.34 -7.30 16.93
N ALA A 116 -10.25 -6.75 15.71
CA ALA A 116 -9.75 -5.40 15.46
C ALA A 116 -10.77 -4.30 15.79
N GLY A 117 -12.03 -4.67 16.06
CA GLY A 117 -13.11 -3.78 16.44
C GLY A 117 -13.98 -3.29 15.28
N PHE A 118 -13.83 -3.88 14.09
CA PHE A 118 -14.71 -3.59 12.95
C PHE A 118 -16.08 -4.24 13.13
N ARG A 119 -17.14 -3.48 12.84
CA ARG A 119 -18.49 -4.02 12.83
C ARG A 119 -18.77 -4.75 11.52
N LEU A 120 -18.93 -6.05 11.57
CA LEU A 120 -19.27 -6.88 10.41
C LEU A 120 -20.64 -6.50 9.82
N SER A 121 -20.73 -6.44 8.50
CA SER A 121 -21.96 -6.11 7.77
C SER A 121 -21.90 -6.61 6.34
N THR A 122 -22.95 -7.31 5.92
CA THR A 122 -23.18 -7.72 4.52
C THR A 122 -24.43 -7.02 3.92
N ALA A 123 -25.00 -6.03 4.63
CA ALA A 123 -26.26 -5.38 4.26
C ALA A 123 -26.14 -4.67 2.90
N SER A 124 -27.09 -4.94 2.01
CA SER A 124 -27.19 -4.30 0.70
C SER A 124 -27.43 -2.78 0.84
N GLY A 125 -26.85 -2.00 -0.06
CA GLY A 125 -26.98 -0.53 -0.09
C GLY A 125 -26.21 0.21 1.00
N LYS A 126 -25.56 -0.49 1.95
CA LYS A 126 -24.72 0.06 3.01
C LYS A 126 -23.26 -0.31 2.79
N ILE A 127 -22.33 0.38 3.46
CA ILE A 127 -20.93 -0.03 3.53
C ILE A 127 -20.88 -1.44 4.13
N ARG A 128 -20.24 -2.35 3.40
CA ARG A 128 -20.06 -3.73 3.85
C ARG A 128 -18.71 -3.90 4.55
N CYS A 129 -18.66 -4.80 5.53
CA CYS A 129 -17.44 -5.18 6.22
C CYS A 129 -17.46 -6.69 6.42
N LEU A 130 -16.55 -7.42 5.75
CA LEU A 130 -16.54 -8.87 5.75
C LEU A 130 -15.15 -9.45 5.49
N GLY A 131 -14.91 -10.65 6.01
CA GLY A 131 -13.74 -11.46 5.71
C GLY A 131 -13.89 -12.23 4.39
N ASN A 132 -12.75 -12.67 3.84
CA ASN A 132 -12.77 -13.55 2.65
C ASN A 132 -13.44 -14.90 2.91
N ASP A 133 -13.53 -15.33 4.17
CA ASP A 133 -14.25 -16.54 4.60
C ASP A 133 -15.75 -16.49 4.30
N VAL A 134 -16.33 -15.31 4.05
CA VAL A 134 -17.74 -15.17 3.64
C VAL A 134 -17.96 -15.56 2.18
N LEU A 135 -17.11 -15.09 1.26
CA LEU A 135 -17.25 -15.32 -0.17
C LEU A 135 -16.31 -16.42 -0.69
N GLY A 136 -15.28 -16.76 0.07
CA GLY A 136 -14.25 -17.73 -0.31
C GLY A 136 -13.28 -17.18 -1.38
N TYR A 137 -12.73 -18.12 -2.11
CA TYR A 137 -11.68 -17.88 -3.10
C TYR A 137 -12.14 -18.38 -4.47
N GLU A 138 -11.49 -17.88 -5.54
CA GLU A 138 -11.72 -18.39 -6.89
C GLU A 138 -11.33 -19.88 -6.97
N SER A 139 -11.90 -20.59 -7.95
CA SER A 139 -11.60 -22.01 -8.17
C SER A 139 -10.31 -22.24 -8.94
N GLU A 140 -9.91 -21.26 -9.73
CA GLU A 140 -8.73 -21.33 -10.58
C GLU A 140 -7.50 -20.74 -9.90
N LEU A 141 -6.35 -21.38 -10.08
CA LEU A 141 -5.08 -20.87 -9.59
C LEU A 141 -4.61 -19.67 -10.41
N SER A 142 -4.34 -18.57 -9.72
CA SER A 142 -3.55 -17.47 -10.27
C SER A 142 -2.08 -17.76 -10.03
N VAL A 143 -1.27 -17.67 -11.09
CA VAL A 143 0.15 -18.03 -11.05
C VAL A 143 1.02 -16.86 -11.52
N PHE A 144 2.06 -16.57 -10.73
CA PHE A 144 3.13 -15.66 -11.15
C PHE A 144 4.42 -16.01 -10.40
N GLY A 145 5.54 -16.15 -11.13
CA GLY A 145 6.85 -16.47 -10.55
C GLY A 145 6.80 -17.72 -9.68
N SER A 146 7.13 -17.57 -8.41
CA SER A 146 7.14 -18.66 -7.41
C SER A 146 5.80 -18.85 -6.68
N VAL A 147 4.76 -18.12 -7.07
CA VAL A 147 3.44 -18.15 -6.43
C VAL A 147 2.39 -18.79 -7.31
N GLY A 148 1.68 -19.78 -6.78
CA GLY A 148 0.42 -20.29 -7.31
C GLY A 148 -0.60 -20.34 -6.17
N SER A 149 -1.68 -19.52 -6.26
CA SER A 149 -2.68 -19.42 -5.21
C SER A 149 -4.06 -19.07 -5.74
N LEU A 150 -5.09 -19.39 -4.95
CA LEU A 150 -6.45 -18.93 -5.20
C LEU A 150 -6.59 -17.49 -4.68
N VAL A 151 -7.17 -16.61 -5.48
CA VAL A 151 -7.41 -15.21 -5.10
C VAL A 151 -8.79 -15.05 -4.48
N ALA A 152 -8.91 -14.19 -3.49
CA ALA A 152 -10.17 -13.95 -2.79
C ALA A 152 -11.24 -13.36 -3.70
N LYS A 153 -12.45 -13.95 -3.69
CA LYS A 153 -13.62 -13.44 -4.44
C LYS A 153 -14.03 -12.03 -4.03
N THR A 154 -13.73 -11.64 -2.79
CA THR A 154 -13.93 -10.24 -2.37
C THR A 154 -13.14 -9.29 -3.26
N LEU A 155 -11.87 -9.60 -3.57
CA LEU A 155 -11.06 -8.79 -4.47
C LEU A 155 -11.54 -8.89 -5.93
N THR A 156 -11.73 -10.11 -6.43
CA THR A 156 -11.97 -10.34 -7.86
C THR A 156 -13.36 -9.90 -8.29
N GLN A 157 -14.38 -10.19 -7.47
CA GLN A 157 -15.79 -10.02 -7.82
C GLN A 157 -16.45 -8.80 -7.18
N GLN A 158 -15.94 -8.26 -6.05
CA GLN A 158 -16.58 -7.16 -5.33
C GLN A 158 -15.85 -5.81 -5.47
N CYS A 159 -14.66 -5.78 -6.06
CA CYS A 159 -13.85 -4.58 -6.18
C CYS A 159 -13.49 -4.30 -7.64
N ASP A 160 -13.69 -3.07 -8.08
CA ASP A 160 -13.15 -2.53 -9.32
C ASP A 160 -11.83 -1.79 -9.04
N ALA A 161 -11.73 -1.18 -7.86
CA ALA A 161 -10.57 -0.50 -7.33
C ALA A 161 -10.32 -0.89 -5.86
N VAL A 162 -9.06 -0.86 -5.42
CA VAL A 162 -8.66 -1.15 -4.04
C VAL A 162 -7.82 0.00 -3.49
N ILE A 163 -8.20 0.47 -2.31
CA ILE A 163 -7.37 1.28 -1.43
C ILE A 163 -6.75 0.34 -0.39
N ASN A 164 -5.43 0.21 -0.43
CA ASN A 164 -4.69 -0.64 0.50
C ASN A 164 -4.37 0.15 1.77
N LEU A 165 -4.81 -0.35 2.92
CA LEU A 165 -4.70 0.32 4.23
C LEU A 165 -3.83 -0.51 5.20
N PRO A 166 -2.52 -0.67 4.94
CA PRO A 166 -1.61 -1.38 5.84
C PRO A 166 -1.29 -0.55 7.09
N VAL A 167 -0.54 -1.16 8.01
CA VAL A 167 -0.01 -0.52 9.23
C VAL A 167 1.50 -0.41 9.13
N LEU A 168 2.07 0.69 9.61
CA LEU A 168 3.51 0.92 9.71
C LEU A 168 4.09 0.07 10.86
N LYS A 169 4.44 -1.17 10.57
CA LYS A 169 4.99 -2.08 11.58
C LYS A 169 6.00 -3.07 11.01
N ASP A 170 6.90 -3.54 11.89
CA ASP A 170 7.79 -4.65 11.60
C ASP A 170 7.03 -5.99 11.38
N HIS A 171 7.78 -6.99 10.99
CA HIS A 171 7.29 -8.37 10.91
C HIS A 171 8.43 -9.33 11.27
N GLY A 172 8.22 -10.16 12.28
CA GLY A 172 9.21 -11.05 12.86
C GLY A 172 9.86 -12.05 11.89
N ILE A 173 9.27 -12.29 10.72
CA ILE A 173 9.81 -13.20 9.71
C ILE A 173 10.26 -12.44 8.46
N VAL A 174 9.42 -11.52 7.92
CA VAL A 174 9.64 -10.91 6.60
C VAL A 174 10.12 -9.46 6.68
N GLY A 175 10.52 -9.00 7.86
CA GLY A 175 11.06 -7.66 8.10
C GLY A 175 9.99 -6.62 8.37
N VAL A 176 9.13 -6.31 7.43
CA VAL A 176 8.07 -5.29 7.60
C VAL A 176 6.70 -5.77 7.11
N THR A 177 5.64 -5.20 7.70
CA THR A 177 4.25 -5.44 7.30
C THR A 177 3.71 -4.18 6.68
N MET A 178 3.83 -3.84 5.48
CA MET A 178 3.28 -2.63 4.89
C MET A 178 2.52 -2.94 3.59
N ALA A 179 2.66 -2.12 2.56
CA ALA A 179 1.85 -2.19 1.35
C ALA A 179 1.88 -3.57 0.68
N LEU A 180 3.08 -4.05 0.37
CA LEU A 180 3.27 -5.30 -0.36
C LEU A 180 2.81 -6.50 0.48
N LYS A 181 3.26 -6.59 1.73
CA LYS A 181 2.93 -7.72 2.61
C LYS A 181 1.45 -7.78 2.99
N ASN A 182 0.76 -6.62 3.04
CA ASN A 182 -0.67 -6.57 3.35
C ASN A 182 -1.52 -7.36 2.34
N MET A 183 -1.06 -7.48 1.09
CA MET A 183 -1.77 -8.21 0.04
C MET A 183 -1.72 -9.74 0.19
N PHE A 184 -0.94 -10.29 1.12
CA PHE A 184 -1.05 -11.70 1.50
C PHE A 184 -2.45 -12.07 1.99
N GLY A 185 -3.18 -11.13 2.56
CA GLY A 185 -4.58 -11.30 2.92
C GLY A 185 -5.54 -11.45 1.74
N ALA A 186 -5.08 -11.27 0.50
CA ALA A 186 -5.89 -11.45 -0.70
C ALA A 186 -5.82 -12.86 -1.30
N ILE A 187 -4.95 -13.73 -0.78
CA ILE A 187 -4.72 -15.08 -1.31
C ILE A 187 -5.02 -16.16 -0.26
N HIS A 188 -5.35 -17.34 -0.76
CA HIS A 188 -5.55 -18.52 0.07
C HIS A 188 -4.22 -19.05 0.62
N ASN A 189 -4.18 -19.39 1.91
CA ASN A 189 -3.03 -19.97 2.59
C ASN A 189 -1.71 -19.19 2.40
N PRO A 190 -1.63 -17.91 2.81
CA PRO A 190 -0.43 -17.09 2.66
C PRO A 190 0.76 -17.58 3.52
N ASN A 191 0.51 -18.45 4.52
CA ASN A 191 1.56 -18.92 5.44
C ASN A 191 2.69 -19.67 4.72
N LYS A 192 2.37 -20.37 3.63
CA LYS A 192 3.38 -21.11 2.82
C LYS A 192 4.41 -20.19 2.13
N TYR A 193 4.18 -18.88 2.09
CA TYR A 193 5.00 -17.88 1.41
C TYR A 193 5.86 -17.02 2.37
N HIS A 194 6.17 -17.52 3.56
CA HIS A 194 7.05 -16.87 4.53
C HIS A 194 8.53 -17.30 4.48
N PRO A 195 8.94 -18.47 3.89
CA PRO A 195 10.34 -18.81 3.80
C PRO A 195 11.18 -17.71 3.13
N HIS A 196 12.49 -17.70 3.42
CA HIS A 196 13.45 -16.74 2.88
C HIS A 196 13.05 -15.27 3.13
N ALA A 197 12.53 -14.96 4.33
CA ALA A 197 12.00 -13.66 4.68
C ALA A 197 10.92 -13.15 3.69
N GLY A 198 10.17 -14.08 3.10
CA GLY A 198 9.08 -13.77 2.15
C GLY A 198 9.54 -13.41 0.73
N ASP A 199 10.85 -13.47 0.45
CA ASP A 199 11.38 -13.23 -0.90
C ASP A 199 11.50 -14.56 -1.67
N PRO A 200 11.09 -14.63 -2.96
CA PRO A 200 10.46 -13.59 -3.78
C PRO A 200 8.93 -13.51 -3.63
N TYR A 201 8.33 -14.29 -2.74
CA TYR A 201 6.89 -14.56 -2.69
C TYR A 201 6.03 -13.30 -2.48
N VAL A 202 6.49 -12.36 -1.62
CA VAL A 202 5.74 -11.10 -1.40
C VAL A 202 5.67 -10.28 -2.69
N ALA A 203 6.75 -10.22 -3.45
CA ALA A 203 6.78 -9.56 -4.74
C ALA A 203 5.88 -10.27 -5.75
N ASP A 204 5.98 -11.60 -5.85
CA ASP A 204 5.23 -12.39 -6.82
C ASP A 204 3.70 -12.38 -6.55
N VAL A 205 3.27 -12.35 -5.28
CA VAL A 205 1.84 -12.14 -4.92
C VAL A 205 1.34 -10.80 -5.45
N ASN A 206 2.11 -9.72 -5.29
CA ASN A 206 1.71 -8.39 -5.76
C ASN A 206 1.77 -8.26 -7.29
N ALA A 207 2.50 -9.14 -7.97
CA ALA A 207 2.56 -9.22 -9.41
C ALA A 207 1.38 -10.00 -10.05
N LEU A 208 0.61 -10.76 -9.25
CA LEU A 208 -0.61 -11.42 -9.73
C LEU A 208 -1.53 -10.37 -10.40
N PRO A 209 -2.01 -10.64 -11.63
CA PRO A 209 -2.79 -9.68 -12.40
C PRO A 209 -4.03 -9.14 -11.66
N GLU A 210 -4.71 -9.98 -10.88
CA GLU A 210 -5.90 -9.65 -10.11
C GLU A 210 -5.61 -8.64 -9.00
N ILE A 211 -4.41 -8.68 -8.44
CA ILE A 211 -3.96 -7.76 -7.39
C ILE A 211 -3.42 -6.48 -8.04
N ARG A 212 -2.43 -6.62 -8.93
CA ARG A 212 -1.71 -5.49 -9.52
C ARG A 212 -2.62 -4.47 -10.19
N ARG A 213 -3.66 -4.94 -10.91
CA ARG A 213 -4.55 -4.06 -11.70
C ARG A 213 -5.53 -3.26 -10.86
N LYS A 214 -5.83 -3.71 -9.63
CA LYS A 214 -6.89 -3.12 -8.81
C LYS A 214 -6.40 -2.16 -7.74
N ILE A 215 -5.14 -2.28 -7.30
CA ILE A 215 -4.59 -1.34 -6.31
C ILE A 215 -4.42 0.03 -6.96
N ARG A 216 -5.11 1.03 -6.41
CA ARG A 216 -5.07 2.42 -6.89
C ARG A 216 -4.26 3.33 -6.00
N LEU A 217 -4.25 3.04 -4.70
CA LEU A 217 -3.60 3.86 -3.69
C LEU A 217 -3.28 3.01 -2.47
N THR A 218 -2.20 3.33 -1.80
CA THR A 218 -1.89 2.82 -0.46
C THR A 218 -1.84 3.98 0.53
N ILE A 219 -2.54 3.83 1.65
CA ILE A 219 -2.50 4.75 2.79
C ILE A 219 -2.07 3.92 4.01
N CYS A 220 -0.79 3.98 4.36
CA CYS A 220 -0.24 3.25 5.48
C CYS A 220 -0.52 3.99 6.79
N ASP A 221 -1.20 3.31 7.70
CA ASP A 221 -1.53 3.82 9.03
C ASP A 221 -0.30 3.76 9.93
N GLY A 222 0.22 4.91 10.29
CA GLY A 222 1.29 5.10 11.26
C GLY A 222 0.84 5.91 12.47
N THR A 223 -0.46 6.02 12.74
CA THR A 223 -0.94 6.71 13.95
C THR A 223 -0.31 6.10 15.20
N THR A 224 -0.27 4.77 15.26
CA THR A 224 0.58 4.01 16.16
C THR A 224 1.39 3.03 15.33
N ALA A 225 2.72 3.17 15.37
CA ALA A 225 3.62 2.29 14.65
C ALA A 225 4.33 1.33 15.59
N GLN A 226 4.87 0.23 15.04
CA GLN A 226 5.58 -0.79 15.82
C GLN A 226 6.92 -1.14 15.16
N TYR A 227 8.01 -1.15 15.94
CA TYR A 227 9.36 -1.36 15.40
C TYR A 227 9.95 -2.74 15.70
N GLU A 228 9.27 -3.58 16.52
CA GLU A 228 9.70 -4.96 16.84
C GLU A 228 8.49 -5.82 17.23
N GLY A 229 8.63 -7.15 17.10
CA GLY A 229 7.67 -8.14 17.57
C GLY A 229 6.42 -8.35 16.71
N GLY A 230 6.36 -7.70 15.54
CA GLY A 230 5.24 -7.93 14.59
C GLY A 230 5.24 -9.34 14.00
N PRO A 231 4.11 -9.78 13.43
CA PRO A 231 2.88 -9.05 13.15
C PRO A 231 1.94 -8.85 14.35
N THR A 232 2.20 -9.50 15.50
CA THR A 232 1.39 -9.41 16.72
C THR A 232 1.51 -8.00 17.33
N TYR A 233 0.47 -7.57 18.05
CA TYR A 233 0.52 -6.32 18.80
C TYR A 233 1.41 -6.44 20.02
N MET A 234 2.44 -5.60 20.10
CA MET A 234 3.43 -5.57 21.18
C MET A 234 3.56 -4.15 21.73
N PRO A 235 2.78 -3.79 22.76
CA PRO A 235 2.71 -2.42 23.31
C PRO A 235 4.07 -1.82 23.67
N GLN A 236 4.99 -2.64 24.20
CA GLN A 236 6.33 -2.22 24.60
C GLN A 236 7.22 -1.77 23.43
N TRP A 237 6.89 -2.15 22.20
CA TRP A 237 7.65 -1.80 20.99
C TRP A 237 6.86 -0.89 20.06
N ASN A 238 5.77 -0.32 20.53
CA ASN A 238 5.02 0.69 19.81
C ASN A 238 5.58 2.09 20.07
N TRP A 239 5.33 2.97 19.13
CA TRP A 239 5.56 4.40 19.34
C TRP A 239 4.49 5.22 18.60
N PRO A 240 4.16 6.42 19.16
CA PRO A 240 3.23 7.32 18.50
C PRO A 240 3.95 8.03 17.32
N PHE A 241 4.05 7.35 16.16
CA PHE A 241 4.57 8.00 14.97
C PHE A 241 3.65 9.17 14.57
N GLY A 242 2.34 9.01 14.77
CA GLY A 242 1.35 10.07 14.60
C GLY A 242 1.21 10.55 13.17
N GLY A 243 1.22 9.64 12.21
CA GLY A 243 1.20 10.02 10.81
C GLY A 243 0.62 8.96 9.86
N LEU A 244 0.54 9.35 8.59
CA LEU A 244 0.14 8.49 7.48
C LEU A 244 1.22 8.54 6.39
N LEU A 245 1.43 7.44 5.67
CA LEU A 245 2.21 7.41 4.44
C LEU A 245 1.27 7.16 3.27
N VAL A 246 1.33 8.00 2.23
CA VAL A 246 0.45 7.89 1.05
C VAL A 246 1.29 7.75 -0.21
N ALA A 247 1.00 6.72 -1.02
CA ALA A 247 1.61 6.52 -2.33
C ALA A 247 0.74 5.66 -3.25
N GLN A 248 0.89 5.84 -4.56
CA GLN A 248 0.38 4.90 -5.56
C GLN A 248 1.40 3.78 -5.84
N ASP A 249 2.67 4.03 -5.60
CA ASP A 249 3.76 3.07 -5.73
C ASP A 249 3.97 2.32 -4.40
N PRO A 250 3.58 1.03 -4.30
CA PRO A 250 3.68 0.27 -3.07
C PRO A 250 5.15 -0.04 -2.69
N VAL A 251 6.05 -0.10 -3.67
CA VAL A 251 7.48 -0.36 -3.44
C VAL A 251 8.17 0.86 -2.85
N ALA A 252 7.88 2.05 -3.41
CA ALA A 252 8.39 3.30 -2.87
C ALA A 252 7.88 3.56 -1.44
N LEU A 253 6.60 3.28 -1.18
CA LEU A 253 6.01 3.40 0.16
C LEU A 253 6.72 2.47 1.15
N ASP A 254 6.88 1.18 0.80
CA ASP A 254 7.54 0.20 1.67
C ASP A 254 9.01 0.54 1.88
N THR A 255 9.71 1.08 0.87
CA THR A 255 11.08 1.58 1.00
C THR A 255 11.20 2.71 2.02
N VAL A 256 10.28 3.69 1.98
CA VAL A 256 10.26 4.81 2.93
C VAL A 256 9.90 4.31 4.33
N GLY A 257 8.84 3.51 4.45
CA GLY A 257 8.37 3.01 5.73
C GLY A 257 9.37 2.06 6.42
N TRP A 258 10.05 1.20 5.66
CA TRP A 258 11.14 0.37 6.20
C TRP A 258 12.25 1.22 6.81
N ARG A 259 12.67 2.30 6.15
CA ARG A 259 13.67 3.22 6.71
C ARG A 259 13.20 3.92 7.98
N ILE A 260 11.93 4.29 8.07
CA ILE A 260 11.34 4.86 9.30
C ILE A 260 11.42 3.84 10.44
N ILE A 261 11.11 2.57 10.19
CA ILE A 261 11.24 1.49 11.19
C ILE A 261 12.70 1.28 11.57
N GLU A 262 13.64 1.19 10.60
CA GLU A 262 15.07 1.03 10.88
C GLU A 262 15.65 2.19 11.69
N GLN A 263 15.25 3.42 11.36
CA GLN A 263 15.64 4.59 12.15
C GLN A 263 15.18 4.44 13.59
N LYS A 264 13.91 4.03 13.81
CA LYS A 264 13.37 3.84 15.16
C LYS A 264 14.08 2.72 15.93
N ARG A 265 14.44 1.62 15.23
CA ARG A 265 15.25 0.53 15.80
C ARG A 265 16.64 1.04 16.25
N THR A 266 17.30 1.83 15.40
CA THR A 266 18.60 2.44 15.72
C THR A 266 18.51 3.35 16.95
N GLU A 267 17.46 4.22 17.02
CA GLU A 267 17.19 5.06 18.19
C GLU A 267 17.00 4.25 19.49
N LYS A 268 16.57 3.00 19.37
CA LYS A 268 16.38 2.07 20.49
C LYS A 268 17.58 1.13 20.73
N GLY A 269 18.70 1.34 20.06
CA GLY A 269 19.90 0.53 20.19
C GLY A 269 19.74 -0.90 19.67
N MET A 270 18.76 -1.14 18.79
CA MET A 270 18.51 -2.46 18.21
C MET A 270 19.33 -2.68 16.95
N LYS A 271 19.68 -3.94 16.67
CA LYS A 271 20.34 -4.33 15.43
C LYS A 271 19.44 -4.08 14.21
N PRO A 272 20.02 -3.71 13.05
CA PRO A 272 19.29 -3.63 11.80
C PRO A 272 18.59 -4.96 11.45
N LEU A 273 17.46 -4.89 10.74
CA LEU A 273 16.71 -6.08 10.32
C LEU A 273 17.58 -7.05 9.49
N LYS A 274 18.53 -6.51 8.72
CA LYS A 274 19.49 -7.31 7.94
C LYS A 274 20.35 -8.22 8.83
N GLU A 275 20.90 -7.71 9.92
CA GLU A 275 21.70 -8.51 10.86
C GLU A 275 20.82 -9.53 11.61
N MET A 276 19.53 -9.27 11.71
CA MET A 276 18.54 -10.19 12.29
C MET A 276 18.00 -11.22 11.27
N GLN A 277 18.55 -11.26 10.05
CA GLN A 277 18.10 -12.12 8.94
C GLN A 277 16.61 -11.89 8.56
N ARG A 278 16.14 -10.66 8.73
CA ARG A 278 14.78 -10.23 8.42
C ARG A 278 14.74 -9.03 7.46
N GLU A 279 15.80 -8.82 6.66
CA GLU A 279 15.79 -7.78 5.63
C GLU A 279 14.62 -8.02 4.66
N PRO A 280 13.78 -7.01 4.39
CA PRO A 280 12.66 -7.16 3.45
C PRO A 280 13.17 -7.13 2.00
N ALA A 281 13.97 -8.12 1.59
CA ALA A 281 14.60 -8.22 0.27
C ALA A 281 13.55 -8.24 -0.86
N TYR A 282 12.34 -8.72 -0.58
CA TYR A 282 11.22 -8.69 -1.53
C TYR A 282 10.88 -7.28 -2.05
N ILE A 283 11.27 -6.20 -1.36
CA ILE A 283 11.08 -4.82 -1.86
C ILE A 283 11.93 -4.61 -3.12
N ALA A 284 13.18 -5.05 -3.12
CA ALA A 284 14.06 -4.99 -4.29
C ALA A 284 13.56 -5.93 -5.40
N THR A 285 13.12 -7.13 -5.05
CA THR A 285 12.51 -8.07 -5.99
C THR A 285 11.24 -7.49 -6.61
N ALA A 286 10.37 -6.81 -5.83
CA ALA A 286 9.18 -6.15 -6.36
C ALA A 286 9.53 -5.02 -7.35
N ALA A 287 10.59 -4.25 -7.08
CA ALA A 287 11.10 -3.26 -8.02
C ALA A 287 11.58 -3.91 -9.33
N SER A 288 12.31 -5.03 -9.26
CA SER A 288 12.77 -5.77 -10.44
C SER A 288 11.61 -6.38 -11.26
N ARG A 289 10.46 -6.66 -10.62
CA ARG A 289 9.21 -7.09 -11.27
C ARG A 289 8.42 -5.92 -11.89
N GLY A 290 8.93 -4.69 -11.79
CA GLY A 290 8.25 -3.49 -12.32
C GLY A 290 6.99 -3.11 -11.53
N LEU A 291 6.96 -3.40 -10.23
CA LEU A 291 5.85 -3.04 -9.34
C LEU A 291 6.00 -1.64 -8.73
N GLY A 292 7.18 -1.03 -8.87
CA GLY A 292 7.49 0.30 -8.35
C GLY A 292 8.98 0.55 -8.24
N VAL A 293 9.36 1.52 -7.43
CA VAL A 293 10.73 2.04 -7.31
C VAL A 293 11.24 1.89 -5.88
N ASN A 294 12.41 1.26 -5.72
CA ASN A 294 13.12 1.15 -4.43
C ASN A 294 14.39 2.00 -4.34
N ASP A 295 14.80 2.65 -5.45
CA ASP A 295 15.94 3.56 -5.47
C ASP A 295 15.54 4.90 -4.82
N PRO A 296 16.22 5.31 -3.72
CA PRO A 296 15.92 6.57 -3.02
C PRO A 296 16.06 7.81 -3.88
N ALA A 297 16.97 7.82 -4.84
CA ALA A 297 17.16 8.95 -5.74
C ALA A 297 15.95 9.18 -6.67
N ARG A 298 15.15 8.13 -6.86
CA ARG A 298 13.94 8.11 -7.68
C ARG A 298 12.66 8.17 -6.87
N ILE A 299 12.75 8.37 -5.54
CA ILE A 299 11.59 8.57 -4.66
C ILE A 299 11.56 10.05 -4.25
N GLU A 300 10.44 10.71 -4.50
CA GLU A 300 10.12 12.03 -3.98
C GLU A 300 9.37 11.86 -2.66
N ARG A 301 10.08 12.05 -1.54
CA ARG A 301 9.47 12.03 -0.20
C ARG A 301 9.11 13.45 0.21
N LEU A 302 7.82 13.68 0.45
CA LEU A 302 7.27 14.95 0.94
C LEU A 302 6.79 14.79 2.38
N GLU A 303 7.26 15.67 3.27
CA GLU A 303 6.80 15.75 4.67
C GLU A 303 5.77 16.88 4.79
N VAL A 304 4.60 16.61 5.38
CA VAL A 304 3.51 17.60 5.52
C VAL A 304 2.80 17.49 6.86
#